data_201648d5bbf3117472b13cfe6b3aba51
#
_entry.id   201648d5bbf3117472b13cfe6b3aba51
#
_cell.length_a   1.000
_cell.length_b   1.000
_cell.length_c   1.000
_cell.angle_alpha   90.00
_cell.angle_beta   90.00
_cell.angle_gamma   90.00
#
_symmetry.space_group_name_H-M   'P 1'
#
loop_
_entity.id
_entity.type
_entity.pdbx_description
1 polymer ?
#
loop_
_entity_poly.entity_id
_entity_poly.type
_entity_poly.pdbx_seq_one_letter_code
_entity_poly.pdbx_strand_id
1 'polypeptide(L)'
;MKDIFEFNHIDKSLSESEVNTLKDFYKHYHKKCWCFKKSYKSYKFLDDVFSISSICLVAIGTISGGITLNPVVLGVVNGAGLIVTGIGKKNNYKRKVEMTRIAFTTYEKVLVELRSALRGDEWNKQDFVDRMKLVDEMIIDQTPIADRFVSRYEKKFGLSKQ
;
A
#
# COMPACT_ATOMS: atom_id res chain seq x y z
N MET A 1 18.04 -17.70 -9.97
CA MET A 1 17.52 -16.45 -9.43
C MET A 1 17.40 -15.49 -10.61
N LYS A 2 16.19 -15.15 -11.08
CA LYS A 2 16.07 -14.08 -12.08
C LYS A 2 16.43 -12.78 -11.37
N ASP A 3 17.47 -12.11 -11.84
CA ASP A 3 17.86 -10.79 -11.35
C ASP A 3 16.73 -9.80 -11.67
N ILE A 4 15.83 -9.63 -10.68
CA ILE A 4 14.67 -8.74 -10.76
C ILE A 4 15.13 -7.27 -10.80
N PHE A 5 16.42 -7.07 -10.61
CA PHE A 5 17.11 -5.79 -10.60
C PHE A 5 18.14 -5.70 -11.74
N GLU A 6 17.81 -6.26 -12.94
CA GLU A 6 18.60 -6.03 -14.14
C GLU A 6 18.46 -4.55 -14.52
N PHE A 7 19.48 -3.79 -14.22
CA PHE A 7 19.65 -2.43 -14.70
C PHE A 7 20.33 -2.52 -16.07
N ASN A 8 19.55 -2.45 -17.14
CA ASN A 8 20.03 -2.64 -18.52
C ASN A 8 21.01 -1.55 -18.99
N HIS A 9 21.10 -0.43 -18.29
CA HIS A 9 22.03 0.66 -18.60
C HIS A 9 22.45 1.33 -17.29
N ILE A 10 23.64 0.99 -16.81
CA ILE A 10 24.32 1.70 -15.71
C ILE A 10 25.34 2.62 -16.36
N ASP A 11 25.38 3.88 -15.94
CA ASP A 11 26.37 4.82 -16.42
C ASP A 11 27.79 4.34 -16.01
N LYS A 12 28.69 4.32 -16.97
CA LYS A 12 30.10 3.92 -16.77
C LYS A 12 30.93 4.93 -15.98
N SER A 13 30.40 6.15 -15.81
CA SER A 13 31.06 7.20 -15.01
C SER A 13 30.92 6.99 -13.52
N LEU A 14 29.93 6.20 -13.07
CA LEU A 14 29.71 5.88 -11.66
C LEU A 14 30.76 4.90 -11.13
N SER A 15 31.28 5.18 -9.96
CA SER A 15 32.15 4.25 -9.25
C SER A 15 31.37 2.98 -8.83
N GLU A 16 32.05 1.85 -8.71
CA GLU A 16 31.45 0.60 -8.26
C GLU A 16 30.77 0.74 -6.88
N SER A 17 31.34 1.53 -5.99
CA SER A 17 30.79 1.83 -4.66
C SER A 17 29.47 2.60 -4.75
N GLU A 18 29.36 3.59 -5.64
CA GLU A 18 28.13 4.36 -5.88
C GLU A 18 27.03 3.48 -6.47
N VAL A 19 27.38 2.67 -7.48
CA VAL A 19 26.44 1.71 -8.08
C VAL A 19 25.89 0.73 -7.04
N ASN A 20 26.74 0.19 -6.19
CA ASN A 20 26.29 -0.73 -5.14
C ASN A 20 25.41 -0.04 -4.11
N THR A 21 25.74 1.19 -3.71
CA THR A 21 24.91 2.01 -2.81
C THR A 21 23.52 2.27 -3.41
N LEU A 22 23.47 2.70 -4.68
CA LEU A 22 22.20 2.96 -5.38
C LEU A 22 21.35 1.71 -5.53
N LYS A 23 21.96 0.56 -5.83
CA LYS A 23 21.27 -0.74 -5.91
C LYS A 23 20.68 -1.17 -4.56
N ASP A 24 21.40 -0.93 -3.46
CA ASP A 24 20.93 -1.29 -2.12
C ASP A 24 19.75 -0.38 -1.69
N PHE A 25 19.83 0.93 -1.94
CA PHE A 25 18.69 1.82 -1.76
C PHE A 25 17.50 1.39 -2.64
N TYR A 26 17.75 1.06 -3.90
CA TYR A 26 16.69 0.60 -4.79
C TYR A 26 15.98 -0.65 -4.26
N LYS A 27 16.74 -1.66 -3.81
CA LYS A 27 16.16 -2.89 -3.21
C LYS A 27 15.33 -2.57 -1.97
N HIS A 28 15.85 -1.70 -1.09
CA HIS A 28 15.17 -1.31 0.14
C HIS A 28 13.82 -0.62 -0.16
N TYR A 29 13.84 0.42 -0.99
CA TYR A 29 12.63 1.17 -1.32
C TYR A 29 11.68 0.41 -2.24
N HIS A 30 12.17 -0.49 -3.08
CA HIS A 30 11.34 -1.41 -3.86
C HIS A 30 10.52 -2.33 -2.95
N LYS A 31 11.13 -2.85 -1.88
CA LYS A 31 10.42 -3.66 -0.87
C LYS A 31 9.29 -2.84 -0.24
N LYS A 32 9.57 -1.61 0.23
CA LYS A 32 8.56 -0.72 0.82
C LYS A 32 7.43 -0.41 -0.17
N CYS A 33 7.76 0.03 -1.38
CA CYS A 33 6.80 0.34 -2.43
C CYS A 33 5.86 -0.85 -2.72
N TRP A 34 6.43 -2.04 -2.90
CA TRP A 34 5.64 -3.24 -3.17
C TRP A 34 4.70 -3.60 -2.02
N CYS A 35 5.18 -3.52 -0.78
CA CYS A 35 4.37 -3.81 0.40
C CYS A 35 3.20 -2.82 0.53
N PHE A 36 3.45 -1.52 0.37
CA PHE A 36 2.39 -0.50 0.41
C PHE A 36 1.40 -0.64 -0.75
N LYS A 37 1.86 -0.96 -1.95
CA LYS A 37 0.99 -1.23 -3.12
C LYS A 37 0.06 -2.43 -2.88
N LYS A 38 0.55 -3.47 -2.22
CA LYS A 38 -0.28 -4.63 -1.82
C LYS A 38 -1.25 -4.29 -0.70
N SER A 39 -0.81 -3.52 0.29
CA SER A 39 -1.66 -3.02 1.37
C SER A 39 -2.80 -2.15 0.82
N TYR A 40 -2.49 -1.22 -0.08
CA TYR A 40 -3.47 -0.39 -0.76
C TYR A 40 -4.56 -1.22 -1.46
N LYS A 41 -4.15 -2.21 -2.28
CA LYS A 41 -5.12 -3.09 -2.97
C LYS A 41 -6.00 -3.86 -1.98
N SER A 42 -5.42 -4.34 -0.88
CA SER A 42 -6.18 -5.07 0.15
C SER A 42 -7.18 -4.17 0.88
N TYR A 43 -6.75 -2.97 1.31
CA TYR A 43 -7.63 -2.04 2.01
C TYR A 43 -8.70 -1.45 1.09
N LYS A 44 -8.36 -1.16 -0.18
CA LYS A 44 -9.32 -0.71 -1.17
C LYS A 44 -10.41 -1.76 -1.39
N PHE A 45 -10.04 -3.03 -1.57
CA PHE A 45 -11.01 -4.12 -1.71
C PHE A 45 -11.94 -4.20 -0.49
N LEU A 46 -11.41 -4.08 0.73
CA LEU A 46 -12.23 -4.08 1.93
C LEU A 46 -13.16 -2.86 2.01
N ASP A 47 -12.67 -1.67 1.69
CA ASP A 47 -13.47 -0.45 1.64
C ASP A 47 -14.61 -0.56 0.64
N ASP A 48 -14.34 -1.06 -0.57
CA ASP A 48 -15.33 -1.30 -1.62
C ASP A 48 -16.40 -2.32 -1.16
N VAL A 49 -15.97 -3.44 -0.56
CA VAL A 49 -16.89 -4.48 -0.04
C VAL A 49 -17.79 -3.91 1.05
N PHE A 50 -17.24 -3.20 2.03
CA PHE A 50 -18.05 -2.62 3.11
C PHE A 50 -18.99 -1.52 2.60
N SER A 51 -18.53 -0.69 1.66
CA SER A 51 -19.35 0.36 1.06
C SER A 51 -20.51 -0.21 0.26
N ILE A 52 -20.26 -1.19 -0.62
CA ILE A 52 -21.30 -1.86 -1.42
C ILE A 52 -22.28 -2.59 -0.51
N SER A 53 -21.79 -3.37 0.47
CA SER A 53 -22.65 -4.08 1.41
C SER A 53 -23.56 -3.12 2.19
N SER A 54 -23.04 -1.95 2.62
CA SER A 54 -23.82 -0.93 3.30
C SER A 54 -24.92 -0.37 2.43
N ILE A 55 -24.61 -0.06 1.16
CA ILE A 55 -25.59 0.45 0.18
C ILE A 55 -26.68 -0.60 -0.08
N CYS A 56 -26.32 -1.86 -0.30
CA CYS A 56 -27.27 -2.95 -0.52
C CYS A 56 -28.22 -3.13 0.67
N LEU A 57 -27.68 -3.10 1.89
CA LEU A 57 -28.50 -3.24 3.10
C LEU A 57 -29.46 -2.06 3.29
N VAL A 58 -29.03 -0.84 3.01
CA VAL A 58 -29.89 0.35 3.04
C VAL A 58 -30.98 0.25 1.98
N ALA A 59 -30.65 -0.14 0.75
CA ALA A 59 -31.61 -0.30 -0.33
C ALA A 59 -32.68 -1.36 0.01
N ILE A 60 -32.27 -2.52 0.52
CA ILE A 60 -33.18 -3.59 0.97
C ILE A 60 -34.08 -3.06 2.09
N GLY A 61 -33.52 -2.36 3.08
CA GLY A 61 -34.28 -1.75 4.18
C GLY A 61 -35.34 -0.74 3.69
N THR A 62 -34.98 0.08 2.71
CA THR A 62 -35.88 1.08 2.12
C THR A 62 -37.01 0.44 1.33
N ILE A 63 -36.71 -0.53 0.48
CA ILE A 63 -37.72 -1.27 -0.31
C ILE A 63 -38.65 -2.04 0.62
N SER A 64 -38.09 -2.67 1.63
CA SER A 64 -38.84 -3.44 2.62
C SER A 64 -39.78 -2.58 3.49
N GLY A 65 -39.45 -1.32 3.72
CA GLY A 65 -40.30 -0.35 4.44
C GLY A 65 -41.53 0.08 3.64
N GLY A 66 -41.47 -0.01 2.31
CA GLY A 66 -42.60 0.27 1.40
C GLY A 66 -43.55 -0.91 1.15
N ILE A 67 -43.12 -2.11 1.49
CA ILE A 67 -43.93 -3.33 1.39
C ILE A 67 -44.20 -3.81 2.82
N THR A 68 -45.38 -4.28 3.12
CA THR A 68 -45.75 -4.82 4.45
C THR A 68 -45.00 -6.09 4.77
N LEU A 69 -43.68 -5.99 4.99
CA LEU A 69 -42.84 -7.11 5.41
C LEU A 69 -42.94 -7.33 6.92
N ASN A 70 -42.76 -8.61 7.31
CA ASN A 70 -42.72 -9.02 8.70
C ASN A 70 -41.68 -8.13 9.47
N PRO A 71 -42.08 -7.47 10.58
CA PRO A 71 -41.20 -6.59 11.38
C PRO A 71 -39.91 -7.25 11.82
N VAL A 72 -39.88 -8.57 11.98
CA VAL A 72 -38.68 -9.36 12.34
C VAL A 72 -37.64 -9.29 11.23
N VAL A 73 -38.07 -9.45 9.96
CA VAL A 73 -37.16 -9.39 8.80
C VAL A 73 -36.56 -8.00 8.67
N LEU A 74 -37.37 -6.97 8.86
CA LEU A 74 -36.93 -5.57 8.83
C LEU A 74 -35.90 -5.29 9.94
N GLY A 75 -36.13 -5.79 11.14
CA GLY A 75 -35.20 -5.69 12.27
C GLY A 75 -33.86 -6.36 12.01
N VAL A 76 -33.85 -7.55 11.41
CA VAL A 76 -32.62 -8.28 11.06
C VAL A 76 -31.81 -7.54 9.99
N VAL A 77 -32.46 -7.04 8.94
CA VAL A 77 -31.77 -6.29 7.86
C VAL A 77 -31.15 -4.99 8.39
N ASN A 78 -31.90 -4.24 9.18
CA ASN A 78 -31.41 -2.99 9.78
C ASN A 78 -30.29 -3.25 10.78
N GLY A 79 -30.40 -4.30 11.60
CA GLY A 79 -29.34 -4.72 12.52
C GLY A 79 -28.05 -5.10 11.80
N ALA A 80 -28.16 -5.89 10.73
CA ALA A 80 -27.02 -6.24 9.90
C ALA A 80 -26.37 -4.98 9.27
N GLY A 81 -27.17 -4.05 8.78
CA GLY A 81 -26.69 -2.77 8.22
C GLY A 81 -25.90 -1.94 9.23
N LEU A 82 -26.37 -1.86 10.47
CA LEU A 82 -25.67 -1.16 11.55
C LEU A 82 -24.32 -1.84 11.89
N ILE A 83 -24.29 -3.15 11.94
CA ILE A 83 -23.06 -3.92 12.20
C ILE A 83 -22.04 -3.69 11.10
N VAL A 84 -22.43 -3.84 9.83
CA VAL A 84 -21.53 -3.64 8.68
C VAL A 84 -20.98 -2.20 8.66
N THR A 85 -21.83 -1.22 8.85
CA THR A 85 -21.43 0.20 8.89
C THR A 85 -20.52 0.48 10.10
N GLY A 86 -20.83 -0.08 11.26
CA GLY A 86 -20.03 0.03 12.48
C GLY A 86 -18.63 -0.54 12.32
N ILE A 87 -18.50 -1.74 11.72
CA ILE A 87 -17.20 -2.38 11.44
C ILE A 87 -16.40 -1.55 10.43
N GLY A 88 -17.02 -1.08 9.36
CA GLY A 88 -16.37 -0.22 8.36
C GLY A 88 -15.83 1.06 8.96
N LYS A 89 -16.64 1.76 9.78
CA LYS A 89 -16.22 2.97 10.50
C LYS A 89 -15.12 2.71 11.52
N LYS A 90 -15.24 1.67 12.36
CA LYS A 90 -14.23 1.31 13.36
C LYS A 90 -12.86 1.05 12.74
N ASN A 91 -12.81 0.35 11.61
CA ASN A 91 -11.55 -0.01 10.96
C ASN A 91 -10.97 1.13 10.10
N ASN A 92 -11.74 2.18 9.83
CA ASN A 92 -11.33 3.37 9.08
C ASN A 92 -10.59 3.03 7.77
N TYR A 93 -11.17 2.09 6.99
CA TYR A 93 -10.55 1.60 5.76
C TYR A 93 -10.27 2.71 4.76
N LYS A 94 -11.16 3.68 4.62
CA LYS A 94 -10.98 4.84 3.73
C LYS A 94 -9.67 5.60 4.03
N ARG A 95 -9.39 5.87 5.31
CA ARG A 95 -8.13 6.51 5.71
C ARG A 95 -6.92 5.62 5.41
N LYS A 96 -7.01 4.31 5.67
CA LYS A 96 -5.94 3.36 5.37
C LYS A 96 -5.66 3.26 3.87
N VAL A 97 -6.70 3.31 3.03
CA VAL A 97 -6.58 3.37 1.57
C VAL A 97 -5.82 4.62 1.15
N GLU A 98 -6.20 5.78 1.65
CA GLU A 98 -5.56 7.05 1.29
C GLU A 98 -4.09 7.08 1.72
N MET A 99 -3.80 6.72 2.98
CA MET A 99 -2.43 6.69 3.50
C MET A 99 -1.54 5.70 2.75
N THR A 100 -2.03 4.49 2.47
CA THR A 100 -1.25 3.52 1.70
C THR A 100 -1.08 3.92 0.25
N ARG A 101 -2.02 4.68 -0.34
CA ARG A 101 -1.90 5.27 -1.67
C ARG A 101 -0.78 6.31 -1.71
N ILE A 102 -0.78 7.24 -0.76
CA ILE A 102 0.28 8.26 -0.65
C ILE A 102 1.64 7.58 -0.49
N ALA A 103 1.74 6.61 0.42
CA ALA A 103 2.98 5.90 0.68
C ALA A 103 3.54 5.22 -0.59
N PHE A 104 2.75 4.39 -1.27
CA PHE A 104 3.29 3.69 -2.45
C PHE A 104 3.62 4.64 -3.61
N THR A 105 2.84 5.72 -3.83
CA THR A 105 3.14 6.70 -4.88
C THR A 105 4.42 7.48 -4.58
N THR A 106 4.68 7.81 -3.31
CA THR A 106 5.91 8.45 -2.90
C THR A 106 7.11 7.54 -3.16
N TYR A 107 7.03 6.27 -2.75
CA TYR A 107 8.12 5.33 -3.03
C TYR A 107 8.27 4.97 -4.52
N GLU A 108 7.21 5.00 -5.33
CA GLU A 108 7.34 4.88 -6.79
C GLU A 108 8.19 6.03 -7.37
N LYS A 109 7.97 7.27 -6.92
CA LYS A 109 8.79 8.43 -7.33
C LYS A 109 10.25 8.25 -6.92
N VAL A 110 10.51 7.80 -5.70
CA VAL A 110 11.86 7.49 -5.21
C VAL A 110 12.55 6.43 -6.08
N LEU A 111 11.84 5.40 -6.49
CA LEU A 111 12.40 4.37 -7.37
C LEU A 111 12.73 4.90 -8.77
N VAL A 112 11.94 5.84 -9.28
CA VAL A 112 12.24 6.53 -10.56
C VAL A 112 13.51 7.36 -10.40
N GLU A 113 13.65 8.15 -9.34
CA GLU A 113 14.84 8.94 -9.05
C GLU A 113 16.11 8.08 -8.94
N LEU A 114 16.05 6.97 -8.19
CA LEU A 114 17.19 6.04 -8.08
C LEU A 114 17.57 5.39 -9.43
N ARG A 115 16.59 5.13 -10.30
CA ARG A 115 16.87 4.65 -11.66
C ARG A 115 17.52 5.73 -12.53
N SER A 116 17.09 6.96 -12.38
CA SER A 116 17.66 8.13 -13.07
C SER A 116 19.11 8.31 -12.65
N ALA A 117 19.39 8.29 -11.34
CA ALA A 117 20.75 8.34 -10.80
C ALA A 117 21.65 7.22 -11.33
N LEU A 118 21.15 6.00 -11.47
CA LEU A 118 21.91 4.89 -12.07
C LEU A 118 22.23 5.08 -13.56
N ARG A 119 21.50 5.98 -14.25
CA ARG A 119 21.75 6.34 -15.66
C ARG A 119 22.69 7.53 -15.83
N GLY A 120 23.19 8.10 -14.73
CA GLY A 120 24.14 9.20 -14.74
C GLY A 120 23.55 10.59 -14.52
N ASP A 121 22.26 10.68 -14.13
CA ASP A 121 21.69 11.97 -13.71
C ASP A 121 22.30 12.43 -12.38
N GLU A 122 22.35 13.75 -12.18
CA GLU A 122 22.88 14.32 -10.94
C GLU A 122 22.18 13.77 -9.71
N TRP A 123 22.95 13.27 -8.76
CA TRP A 123 22.44 12.68 -7.54
C TRP A 123 23.33 13.01 -6.35
N ASN A 124 22.72 13.55 -5.31
CA ASN A 124 23.40 13.83 -4.04
C ASN A 124 22.95 12.82 -2.98
N LYS A 125 23.87 11.96 -2.55
CA LYS A 125 23.60 10.91 -1.56
C LYS A 125 23.09 11.48 -0.23
N GLN A 126 23.68 12.57 0.27
CA GLN A 126 23.33 13.12 1.57
C GLN A 126 21.91 13.72 1.55
N ASP A 127 21.63 14.55 0.55
CA ASP A 127 20.30 15.15 0.38
C ASP A 127 19.21 14.09 0.21
N PHE A 128 19.52 13.02 -0.53
CA PHE A 128 18.61 11.89 -0.71
C PHE A 128 18.32 11.20 0.63
N VAL A 129 19.36 10.86 1.40
CA VAL A 129 19.21 10.17 2.70
C VAL A 129 18.42 11.03 3.69
N ASP A 130 18.69 12.33 3.78
CA ASP A 130 18.01 13.23 4.71
C ASP A 130 16.53 13.40 4.34
N ARG A 131 16.24 13.58 3.05
CA ARG A 131 14.86 13.60 2.55
C ARG A 131 14.11 12.29 2.82
N MET A 132 14.77 11.13 2.61
CA MET A 132 14.13 9.84 2.83
C MET A 132 13.87 9.51 4.29
N LYS A 133 14.70 10.01 5.23
CA LYS A 133 14.38 9.93 6.65
C LYS A 133 13.07 10.61 6.99
N LEU A 134 12.86 11.84 6.51
CA LEU A 134 11.63 12.59 6.73
C LEU A 134 10.40 11.86 6.11
N VAL A 135 10.57 11.32 4.91
CA VAL A 135 9.51 10.56 4.24
C VAL A 135 9.16 9.29 5.02
N ASP A 136 10.18 8.56 5.48
CA ASP A 136 9.98 7.32 6.23
C ASP A 136 9.29 7.59 7.58
N GLU A 137 9.69 8.61 8.31
CA GLU A 137 9.06 9.02 9.57
C GLU A 137 7.58 9.36 9.35
N MET A 138 7.27 10.21 8.37
CA MET A 138 5.88 10.58 8.07
C MET A 138 5.00 9.39 7.67
N ILE A 139 5.55 8.42 6.95
CA ILE A 139 4.78 7.29 6.43
C ILE A 139 4.66 6.17 7.46
N ILE A 140 5.75 5.80 8.14
CA ILE A 140 5.80 4.67 9.07
C ILE A 140 4.93 4.94 10.29
N ASP A 141 4.99 6.13 10.85
CA ASP A 141 4.19 6.50 12.03
C ASP A 141 2.68 6.47 11.75
N GLN A 142 2.28 6.76 10.52
CA GLN A 142 0.88 6.81 10.16
C GLN A 142 0.32 5.50 9.59
N THR A 143 1.18 4.65 9.02
CA THR A 143 0.71 3.44 8.32
C THR A 143 1.73 2.31 8.41
N PRO A 144 1.76 1.54 9.49
CA PRO A 144 2.67 0.41 9.62
C PRO A 144 2.40 -0.64 8.52
N ILE A 145 3.48 -1.15 7.94
CA ILE A 145 3.40 -2.26 6.99
C ILE A 145 3.04 -3.52 7.75
N ALA A 146 1.96 -4.19 7.34
CA ALA A 146 1.60 -5.47 7.95
C ALA A 146 2.64 -6.55 7.60
N ASP A 147 3.13 -7.29 8.60
CA ASP A 147 4.16 -8.34 8.47
C ASP A 147 3.84 -9.38 7.39
N ARG A 148 2.56 -9.68 7.20
CA ARG A 148 2.10 -10.59 6.13
C ARG A 148 2.52 -10.14 4.72
N PHE A 149 2.69 -8.85 4.46
CA PHE A 149 3.13 -8.36 3.16
C PHE A 149 4.65 -8.41 3.05
N VAL A 150 5.37 -8.18 4.14
CA VAL A 150 6.82 -8.34 4.22
C VAL A 150 7.20 -9.78 3.92
N SER A 151 6.60 -10.74 4.62
CA SER A 151 6.84 -12.18 4.41
C SER A 151 6.51 -12.64 2.98
N ARG A 152 5.42 -12.12 2.40
CA ARG A 152 5.07 -12.41 0.99
C ARG A 152 6.08 -11.83 -0.01
N TYR A 153 6.62 -10.65 0.27
CA TYR A 153 7.67 -10.08 -0.55
C TYR A 153 8.93 -10.95 -0.51
N GLU A 154 9.39 -11.31 0.69
CA GLU A 154 10.58 -12.12 0.89
C GLU A 154 10.46 -13.49 0.20
N LYS A 155 9.32 -14.16 0.35
CA LYS A 155 9.01 -15.42 -0.35
C LYS A 155 9.03 -15.25 -1.87
N LYS A 156 8.41 -14.17 -2.40
CA LYS A 156 8.31 -13.93 -3.84
C LYS A 156 9.67 -13.68 -4.48
N PHE A 157 10.56 -12.99 -3.78
CA PHE A 157 11.85 -12.55 -4.32
C PHE A 157 13.04 -13.40 -3.81
N GLY A 158 12.74 -14.51 -3.12
CA GLY A 158 13.76 -15.44 -2.63
C GLY A 158 14.69 -14.87 -1.56
N LEU A 159 14.20 -13.87 -0.80
CA LEU A 159 14.93 -13.20 0.27
C LEU A 159 14.63 -13.82 1.66
N SER A 160 13.79 -14.85 1.71
CA SER A 160 13.51 -15.58 2.96
C SER A 160 14.81 -16.21 3.45
N LYS A 161 15.25 -15.81 4.64
CA LYS A 161 16.34 -16.51 5.34
C LYS A 161 15.89 -17.95 5.56
N GLN A 162 16.67 -18.89 5.00
CA GLN A 162 16.63 -20.30 5.43
C GLN A 162 16.94 -20.39 6.91
#